data_715a61c761fdedc70ebbdc0057550375
#
_entry.id   715a61c761fdedc70ebbdc0057550375
#
_cell.length_a   1.000
_cell.length_b   1.000
_cell.length_c   1.000
_cell.angle_alpha   90.00
_cell.angle_beta   90.00
_cell.angle_gamma   90.00
#
_symmetry.space_group_name_H-M   'P 1'
#
loop_
_entity.id
_entity.type
_entity.pdbx_description
1 polymer ?
#
loop_
_entity_poly.entity_id
_entity_poly.type
_entity_poly.pdbx_seq_one_letter_code
_entity_poly.pdbx_strand_id
1 'polypeptide(L)'
;MIESRVGRAVVADAKLEALRWDGNSAGSESLILVGRASSDLDRLEAKALRAEWNWRALFQGVWRVENIEVQELSAAFKAKKGAESEEKQNAEQEILNSEPFPADHSQVPAFISDWLPSRLEFGRFDIHKADLDFGEMKVSRTSLSIIPGENGHNIEARGGSLFVVGMPPLTLAQCRMREREGNYFLDDSRAFVTGGGSLVASGCFGKNTRLNLIWEGVPASLLPVPRLGEYLDGISQGRAALDANGNWRGSLSLTGARIHNLPGMKTIASLLRNPSWVNPPIQTLSTDFEWSGGNLTLTNLVLESSGLARIEGRLRVGAGADLSGELQLGLDQTALRQLSGAREMVFTTPRNGWYWTTVQLGGTLSAPTEDLSSRLATSIAGAVLLKESSKAIDAVPSKAIDTAKDLINIFAPLFP
;
A
#
# COMPACT_ATOMS: atom_id res chain seq x y z
N MET A 1 -40.90 16.42 -4.40
CA MET A 1 -40.61 16.72 -2.97
C MET A 1 -39.44 15.84 -2.43
N ILE A 2 -39.49 14.48 -2.55
CA ILE A 2 -38.38 13.58 -2.07
C ILE A 2 -37.07 13.90 -2.81
N GLU A 3 -37.09 13.97 -4.15
CA GLU A 3 -35.91 14.29 -4.98
C GLU A 3 -35.22 15.58 -4.54
N SER A 4 -35.99 16.66 -4.31
CA SER A 4 -35.42 17.95 -3.91
C SER A 4 -34.82 17.95 -2.51
N ARG A 5 -35.31 17.10 -1.58
CA ARG A 5 -34.73 16.94 -0.24
C ARG A 5 -33.44 16.08 -0.29
N VAL A 6 -33.47 14.97 -1.01
CA VAL A 6 -32.29 14.11 -1.20
C VAL A 6 -31.19 14.88 -1.94
N GLY A 7 -31.52 15.55 -3.04
CA GLY A 7 -30.58 16.35 -3.80
C GLY A 7 -29.93 17.47 -2.98
N ARG A 8 -30.68 18.14 -2.08
CA ARG A 8 -30.11 19.14 -1.17
C ARG A 8 -29.18 18.56 -0.12
N ALA A 9 -29.54 17.41 0.45
CA ALA A 9 -28.76 16.78 1.50
C ALA A 9 -27.35 16.35 1.01
N VAL A 10 -27.20 16.00 -0.28
CA VAL A 10 -25.94 15.55 -0.87
C VAL A 10 -25.37 16.51 -1.91
N VAL A 11 -25.93 17.72 -2.02
CA VAL A 11 -25.53 18.76 -3.00
C VAL A 11 -25.49 18.19 -4.42
N ALA A 12 -26.58 17.54 -4.84
CA ALA A 12 -26.71 16.87 -6.12
C ALA A 12 -28.07 17.14 -6.76
N ASP A 13 -28.17 16.90 -8.05
CA ASP A 13 -29.43 16.82 -8.77
C ASP A 13 -29.93 15.38 -8.69
N ALA A 14 -31.13 15.21 -8.14
CA ALA A 14 -31.70 13.89 -7.86
C ALA A 14 -32.85 13.59 -8.85
N LYS A 15 -32.84 12.37 -9.40
CA LYS A 15 -33.95 11.80 -10.17
C LYS A 15 -34.34 10.47 -9.55
N LEU A 16 -35.58 10.34 -9.12
CA LEU A 16 -36.15 9.12 -8.53
C LEU A 16 -37.26 8.62 -9.43
N GLU A 17 -37.26 7.34 -9.78
CA GLU A 17 -38.39 6.75 -10.46
C GLU A 17 -39.59 6.58 -9.53
N ALA A 18 -40.77 6.31 -10.12
CA ALA A 18 -42.02 6.29 -9.38
C ALA A 18 -41.95 5.37 -8.16
N LEU A 19 -42.37 5.90 -7.01
CA LEU A 19 -42.47 5.13 -5.79
C LEU A 19 -43.67 4.18 -5.85
N ARG A 20 -43.44 2.93 -5.48
CA ARG A 20 -44.46 1.89 -5.30
C ARG A 20 -44.58 1.60 -3.82
N TRP A 21 -45.80 1.60 -3.32
CA TRP A 21 -46.12 1.31 -1.93
C TRP A 21 -46.68 -0.10 -1.80
N ASP A 22 -46.19 -0.85 -0.84
CA ASP A 22 -46.67 -2.17 -0.51
C ASP A 22 -46.74 -2.33 1.01
N GLY A 23 -47.92 -2.05 1.57
CA GLY A 23 -48.17 -2.12 2.99
C GLY A 23 -47.24 -1.23 3.84
N ASN A 24 -46.27 -1.84 4.50
CA ASN A 24 -45.26 -1.19 5.34
C ASN A 24 -43.93 -0.91 4.63
N SER A 25 -43.86 -1.12 3.31
CA SER A 25 -42.68 -0.84 2.53
C SER A 25 -42.96 0.11 1.36
N ALA A 26 -41.93 0.84 0.94
CA ALA A 26 -41.94 1.63 -0.28
C ALA A 26 -40.71 1.25 -1.10
N GLY A 27 -40.84 1.16 -2.41
CA GLY A 27 -39.75 0.84 -3.31
C GLY A 27 -39.72 1.76 -4.51
N SER A 28 -38.53 1.88 -5.11
CA SER A 28 -38.29 2.53 -6.39
C SER A 28 -37.33 1.69 -7.23
N GLU A 29 -37.53 1.71 -8.53
CA GLU A 29 -36.65 0.96 -9.44
C GLU A 29 -35.27 1.59 -9.55
N SER A 30 -35.20 2.94 -9.55
CA SER A 30 -33.90 3.62 -9.56
C SER A 30 -33.91 4.98 -8.86
N LEU A 31 -32.74 5.34 -8.34
CA LEU A 31 -32.39 6.68 -7.86
C LEU A 31 -31.07 7.07 -8.51
N ILE A 32 -31.03 8.19 -9.21
CA ILE A 32 -29.83 8.74 -9.83
C ILE A 32 -29.56 10.11 -9.17
N LEU A 33 -28.32 10.28 -8.69
CA LEU A 33 -27.80 11.55 -8.19
C LEU A 33 -26.63 11.99 -9.07
N VAL A 34 -26.64 13.25 -9.48
CA VAL A 34 -25.52 13.86 -10.22
C VAL A 34 -25.01 15.01 -9.37
N GLY A 35 -23.77 14.90 -8.91
CA GLY A 35 -23.18 15.88 -8.01
C GLY A 35 -22.95 17.23 -8.67
N ARG A 36 -23.29 18.32 -7.96
CA ARG A 36 -23.03 19.69 -8.38
C ARG A 36 -21.54 20.02 -8.29
N ALA A 37 -21.12 21.18 -8.77
CA ALA A 37 -19.72 21.59 -8.78
C ALA A 37 -19.05 21.53 -7.39
N SER A 38 -19.77 21.93 -6.35
CA SER A 38 -19.31 21.93 -4.94
C SER A 38 -19.42 20.58 -4.23
N SER A 39 -19.98 19.55 -4.87
CA SER A 39 -20.10 18.21 -4.29
C SER A 39 -18.85 17.37 -4.59
N ASP A 40 -18.38 16.59 -3.61
CA ASP A 40 -17.36 15.57 -3.82
C ASP A 40 -17.93 14.36 -4.60
N LEU A 41 -19.25 14.20 -4.64
CA LEU A 41 -19.92 13.21 -5.47
C LEU A 41 -19.88 13.63 -6.93
N ASP A 42 -19.51 12.74 -7.84
CA ASP A 42 -19.68 12.91 -9.27
C ASP A 42 -21.03 12.34 -9.72
N ARG A 43 -21.23 11.07 -9.49
CA ARG A 43 -22.48 10.37 -9.80
C ARG A 43 -22.75 9.25 -8.83
N LEU A 44 -24.03 9.05 -8.47
CA LEU A 44 -24.51 7.88 -7.76
C LEU A 44 -25.74 7.33 -8.48
N GLU A 45 -25.78 6.04 -8.67
CA GLU A 45 -26.91 5.29 -9.23
C GLU A 45 -27.23 4.11 -8.30
N ALA A 46 -28.44 4.09 -7.78
CA ALA A 46 -28.94 3.00 -6.94
C ALA A 46 -30.14 2.36 -7.63
N LYS A 47 -30.16 1.01 -7.68
CA LYS A 47 -31.22 0.23 -8.32
C LYS A 47 -31.93 -0.67 -7.34
N ALA A 48 -33.23 -0.87 -7.59
CA ALA A 48 -34.13 -1.68 -6.79
C ALA A 48 -34.04 -1.34 -5.30
N LEU A 49 -34.38 -0.09 -4.98
CA LEU A 49 -34.45 0.43 -3.62
C LEU A 49 -35.74 -0.05 -2.95
N ARG A 50 -35.64 -0.47 -1.70
CA ARG A 50 -36.76 -0.80 -0.82
C ARG A 50 -36.51 -0.23 0.57
N ALA A 51 -37.50 0.44 1.11
CA ALA A 51 -37.48 0.98 2.47
C ALA A 51 -38.63 0.39 3.28
N GLU A 52 -38.38 -0.08 4.48
CA GLU A 52 -39.35 -0.63 5.40
C GLU A 52 -39.60 0.32 6.56
N TRP A 53 -40.88 0.58 6.88
CA TRP A 53 -41.30 1.60 7.85
C TRP A 53 -41.86 0.96 9.10
N ASN A 54 -41.58 1.61 10.24
CA ASN A 54 -42.26 1.29 11.50
C ASN A 54 -43.41 2.23 11.74
N TRP A 55 -44.64 1.79 11.42
CA TRP A 55 -45.85 2.59 11.62
C TRP A 55 -46.12 2.93 13.08
N ARG A 56 -45.64 2.13 14.03
CA ARG A 56 -45.82 2.43 15.46
C ARG A 56 -45.04 3.66 15.89
N ALA A 57 -43.90 3.92 15.30
CA ALA A 57 -43.06 5.09 15.57
C ALA A 57 -43.75 6.39 15.09
N LEU A 58 -44.60 6.34 14.07
CA LEU A 58 -45.38 7.50 13.61
C LEU A 58 -46.28 8.06 14.69
N PHE A 59 -46.91 7.20 15.50
CA PHE A 59 -47.73 7.65 16.64
C PHE A 59 -46.92 8.34 17.73
N GLN A 60 -45.59 8.24 17.69
CA GLN A 60 -44.65 8.92 18.57
C GLN A 60 -44.05 10.18 17.90
N GLY A 61 -44.53 10.57 16.72
CA GLY A 61 -44.02 11.72 15.97
C GLY A 61 -42.65 11.48 15.30
N VAL A 62 -42.28 10.21 15.11
CA VAL A 62 -40.98 9.84 14.51
C VAL A 62 -41.20 9.01 13.24
N TRP A 63 -40.59 9.40 12.14
CA TRP A 63 -40.49 8.56 10.94
C TRP A 63 -39.28 7.64 11.11
N ARG A 64 -39.56 6.38 11.48
CA ARG A 64 -38.49 5.38 11.59
C ARG A 64 -38.53 4.46 10.41
N VAL A 65 -37.48 4.56 9.57
CA VAL A 65 -37.19 3.60 8.51
C VAL A 65 -36.31 2.51 9.12
N GLU A 66 -36.82 1.31 9.29
CA GLU A 66 -36.09 0.22 9.97
C GLU A 66 -34.96 -0.32 9.11
N ASN A 67 -35.25 -0.52 7.81
CA ASN A 67 -34.28 -1.04 6.87
C ASN A 67 -34.43 -0.36 5.50
N ILE A 68 -33.31 -0.05 4.87
CA ILE A 68 -33.23 0.35 3.47
C ILE A 68 -32.36 -0.66 2.76
N GLU A 69 -32.93 -1.34 1.79
CA GLU A 69 -32.24 -2.29 0.94
C GLU A 69 -31.99 -1.71 -0.46
N VAL A 70 -30.79 -1.88 -0.97
CA VAL A 70 -30.41 -1.52 -2.33
C VAL A 70 -29.74 -2.73 -2.98
N GLN A 71 -30.25 -3.17 -4.12
CA GLN A 71 -29.68 -4.34 -4.80
C GLN A 71 -28.35 -4.00 -5.47
N GLU A 72 -28.27 -2.89 -6.19
CA GLU A 72 -27.04 -2.41 -6.82
C GLU A 72 -26.84 -0.93 -6.55
N LEU A 73 -25.65 -0.57 -6.14
CA LEU A 73 -25.18 0.80 -5.97
C LEU A 73 -23.92 1.02 -6.77
N SER A 74 -23.90 2.04 -7.62
CA SER A 74 -22.67 2.53 -8.26
C SER A 74 -22.45 3.98 -7.86
N ALA A 75 -21.29 4.31 -7.30
CA ALA A 75 -20.95 5.67 -6.94
C ALA A 75 -19.54 6.03 -7.40
N ALA A 76 -19.41 7.18 -8.03
CA ALA A 76 -18.14 7.78 -8.42
C ALA A 76 -17.95 9.11 -7.67
N PHE A 77 -16.77 9.32 -7.14
CA PHE A 77 -16.39 10.53 -6.41
C PHE A 77 -15.34 11.30 -7.22
N LYS A 78 -15.41 12.62 -7.17
CA LYS A 78 -14.43 13.48 -7.84
C LYS A 78 -13.07 13.31 -7.19
N ALA A 79 -12.03 13.09 -8.00
CA ALA A 79 -10.66 13.11 -7.51
C ALA A 79 -10.35 14.49 -6.93
N LYS A 80 -9.91 14.57 -5.68
CA LYS A 80 -9.41 15.82 -5.09
C LYS A 80 -8.18 16.26 -5.89
N LYS A 81 -8.33 17.25 -6.76
CA LYS A 81 -7.18 17.96 -7.32
C LYS A 81 -6.45 18.63 -6.16
N GLY A 82 -5.17 18.33 -6.00
CA GLY A 82 -4.34 18.90 -4.95
C GLY A 82 -4.43 20.43 -4.94
N ALA A 83 -4.63 20.98 -3.73
CA ALA A 83 -4.46 22.37 -3.33
C ALA A 83 -5.08 23.45 -4.25
N GLU A 84 -6.37 23.70 -4.08
CA GLU A 84 -6.94 25.05 -4.21
C GLU A 84 -7.73 25.34 -2.94
N SER A 85 -7.01 25.77 -1.89
CA SER A 85 -7.54 26.00 -0.55
C SER A 85 -8.31 27.32 -0.43
N GLU A 86 -8.34 28.18 -1.43
CA GLU A 86 -8.94 29.52 -1.34
C GLU A 86 -10.41 29.57 -1.82
N GLU A 87 -10.80 28.70 -2.76
CA GLU A 87 -12.20 28.68 -3.21
C GLU A 87 -13.16 27.97 -2.23
N LYS A 88 -12.64 27.03 -1.41
CA LYS A 88 -13.45 26.32 -0.41
C LYS A 88 -13.86 27.20 0.77
N GLN A 89 -13.02 28.13 1.21
CA GLN A 89 -13.39 29.06 2.28
C GLN A 89 -14.53 30.00 1.88
N ASN A 90 -14.58 30.42 0.63
CA ASN A 90 -15.66 31.25 0.13
C ASN A 90 -16.99 30.48 -0.03
N ALA A 91 -16.92 29.20 -0.48
CA ALA A 91 -18.10 28.34 -0.60
C ALA A 91 -18.69 27.93 0.76
N GLU A 92 -17.86 27.65 1.77
CA GLU A 92 -18.32 27.37 3.13
C GLU A 92 -18.94 28.61 3.81
N GLN A 93 -18.42 29.81 3.56
CA GLN A 93 -19.02 31.06 4.04
C GLN A 93 -20.36 31.37 3.34
N GLU A 94 -20.51 31.01 2.07
CA GLU A 94 -21.77 31.20 1.35
C GLU A 94 -22.86 30.22 1.82
N ILE A 95 -22.50 29.00 2.24
CA ILE A 95 -23.40 28.02 2.84
C ILE A 95 -23.79 28.42 4.28
N LEU A 96 -22.85 28.98 5.05
CA LEU A 96 -23.15 29.47 6.41
C LEU A 96 -24.03 30.73 6.43
N ASN A 97 -23.95 31.54 5.38
CA ASN A 97 -24.74 32.77 5.24
C ASN A 97 -26.05 32.59 4.47
N SER A 98 -26.33 31.39 3.93
CA SER A 98 -27.65 31.08 3.44
C SER A 98 -28.59 30.93 4.63
N GLU A 99 -29.49 31.91 4.82
CA GLU A 99 -30.57 31.84 5.80
C GLU A 99 -31.26 30.47 5.73
N PRO A 100 -31.64 29.87 6.88
CA PRO A 100 -32.44 28.65 6.85
C PRO A 100 -33.71 29.00 6.08
N PHE A 101 -33.84 28.43 4.88
CA PHE A 101 -35.00 28.63 4.04
C PHE A 101 -36.24 28.39 4.86
N PRO A 102 -37.18 29.37 4.90
CA PRO A 102 -38.48 29.12 5.49
C PRO A 102 -39.03 27.90 4.75
N ALA A 103 -39.34 26.85 5.51
CA ALA A 103 -40.06 25.71 4.96
C ALA A 103 -41.35 26.29 4.36
N ASP A 104 -41.41 26.33 3.03
CA ASP A 104 -42.62 26.76 2.34
C ASP A 104 -43.69 25.68 2.60
N HIS A 105 -44.38 25.85 3.73
CA HIS A 105 -45.52 25.05 4.15
C HIS A 105 -46.82 25.47 3.44
N SER A 106 -46.75 26.41 2.49
CA SER A 106 -47.92 27.05 1.88
C SER A 106 -48.77 26.10 1.03
N GLN A 107 -48.33 24.85 0.77
CA GLN A 107 -49.10 23.89 0.00
C GLN A 107 -49.58 22.66 0.77
N VAL A 108 -49.26 22.53 2.06
CA VAL A 108 -49.75 21.42 2.89
C VAL A 108 -50.87 21.96 3.80
N PRO A 109 -52.10 21.40 3.76
CA PRO A 109 -53.14 21.81 4.68
C PRO A 109 -52.65 21.71 6.12
N ALA A 110 -52.96 22.71 6.96
CA ALA A 110 -52.46 22.82 8.32
C ALA A 110 -52.70 21.56 9.17
N PHE A 111 -53.79 20.83 8.93
CA PHE A 111 -54.09 19.58 9.64
C PHE A 111 -53.14 18.42 9.26
N ILE A 112 -52.45 18.52 8.12
CA ILE A 112 -51.46 17.51 7.70
C ILE A 112 -50.09 17.90 8.23
N SER A 113 -49.77 19.20 8.38
CA SER A 113 -48.49 19.65 8.91
C SER A 113 -48.26 19.21 10.35
N ASP A 114 -49.30 19.16 11.17
CA ASP A 114 -49.23 18.74 12.56
C ASP A 114 -49.04 17.22 12.72
N TRP A 115 -49.33 16.44 11.68
CA TRP A 115 -49.12 15.00 11.63
C TRP A 115 -47.80 14.59 10.96
N LEU A 116 -47.09 15.53 10.33
CA LEU A 116 -45.79 15.25 9.76
C LEU A 116 -44.77 15.09 10.88
N PRO A 117 -44.12 13.92 11.00
CA PRO A 117 -43.13 13.70 12.03
C PRO A 117 -41.98 14.69 11.90
N SER A 118 -41.57 15.23 13.02
CA SER A 118 -40.50 16.23 13.13
C SER A 118 -39.11 15.59 12.98
N ARG A 119 -39.01 14.26 13.12
CA ARG A 119 -37.74 13.53 13.17
C ARG A 119 -37.79 12.30 12.25
N LEU A 120 -36.71 12.14 11.46
CA LEU A 120 -36.49 10.97 10.61
C LEU A 120 -35.33 10.17 11.20
N GLU A 121 -35.55 8.90 11.47
CA GLU A 121 -34.55 7.96 11.97
C GLU A 121 -34.38 6.80 10.99
N PHE A 122 -33.13 6.40 10.75
CA PHE A 122 -32.77 5.24 9.95
C PHE A 122 -32.20 4.16 10.84
N GLY A 123 -32.67 2.92 10.69
CA GLY A 123 -32.17 1.78 11.43
C GLY A 123 -30.96 1.13 10.75
N ARG A 124 -31.12 0.68 9.53
CA ARG A 124 -30.07 -0.02 8.81
C ARG A 124 -30.14 0.27 7.31
N PHE A 125 -28.99 0.26 6.67
CA PHE A 125 -28.87 0.44 5.24
C PHE A 125 -28.00 -0.68 4.67
N ASP A 126 -28.62 -1.56 3.86
CA ASP A 126 -27.96 -2.72 3.27
C ASP A 126 -27.88 -2.58 1.75
N ILE A 127 -26.69 -2.75 1.21
CA ILE A 127 -26.40 -2.75 -0.22
C ILE A 127 -25.83 -4.11 -0.57
N HIS A 128 -26.51 -4.84 -1.46
CA HIS A 128 -26.07 -6.19 -1.82
C HIS A 128 -24.85 -6.18 -2.74
N LYS A 129 -24.78 -5.18 -3.63
CA LYS A 129 -23.69 -5.05 -4.59
C LYS A 129 -23.35 -3.57 -4.76
N ALA A 130 -22.21 -3.15 -4.22
CA ALA A 130 -21.68 -1.81 -4.33
C ALA A 130 -20.45 -1.77 -5.22
N ASP A 131 -20.42 -0.81 -6.15
CA ASP A 131 -19.28 -0.41 -6.96
C ASP A 131 -18.95 1.05 -6.62
N LEU A 132 -17.79 1.29 -5.99
CA LEU A 132 -17.38 2.60 -5.52
C LEU A 132 -16.06 3.01 -6.17
N ASP A 133 -16.02 4.19 -6.80
CA ASP A 133 -14.85 4.74 -7.46
C ASP A 133 -14.41 6.04 -6.78
N PHE A 134 -13.25 6.03 -6.14
CA PHE A 134 -12.62 7.17 -5.49
C PHE A 134 -11.42 7.70 -6.30
N GLY A 135 -11.30 7.32 -7.58
CA GLY A 135 -10.19 7.65 -8.45
C GLY A 135 -8.99 6.73 -8.26
N GLU A 136 -8.19 6.94 -7.22
CA GLU A 136 -7.02 6.10 -6.92
C GLU A 136 -7.37 4.74 -6.27
N MET A 137 -8.58 4.63 -5.73
CA MET A 137 -9.09 3.44 -5.10
C MET A 137 -10.47 3.08 -5.67
N LYS A 138 -10.66 1.80 -6.03
CA LYS A 138 -11.94 1.29 -6.50
C LYS A 138 -12.32 0.03 -5.72
N VAL A 139 -13.57 -0.01 -5.29
CA VAL A 139 -14.17 -1.19 -4.66
C VAL A 139 -15.28 -1.68 -5.58
N SER A 140 -15.28 -2.96 -5.90
CA SER A 140 -16.26 -3.51 -6.85
C SER A 140 -16.94 -4.74 -6.31
N ARG A 141 -18.25 -4.83 -6.53
CA ARG A 141 -19.11 -5.98 -6.18
C ARG A 141 -19.01 -6.37 -4.71
N THR A 142 -18.91 -5.40 -3.81
CA THR A 142 -18.92 -5.64 -2.36
C THR A 142 -20.32 -5.50 -1.81
N SER A 143 -20.66 -6.30 -0.80
CA SER A 143 -21.85 -6.03 0.02
C SER A 143 -21.48 -5.03 1.09
N LEU A 144 -22.37 -4.06 1.32
CA LEU A 144 -22.14 -2.97 2.28
C LEU A 144 -23.32 -2.87 3.22
N SER A 145 -23.05 -2.79 4.52
CA SER A 145 -24.05 -2.53 5.56
C SER A 145 -23.64 -1.35 6.39
N ILE A 146 -24.55 -0.40 6.56
CA ILE A 146 -24.36 0.80 7.38
C ILE A 146 -25.40 0.81 8.47
N ILE A 147 -24.96 0.84 9.72
CA ILE A 147 -25.82 0.85 10.91
C ILE A 147 -25.52 2.12 11.68
N PRO A 148 -26.51 3.03 11.85
CA PRO A 148 -26.36 4.18 12.71
C PRO A 148 -26.06 3.78 14.15
N GLY A 149 -25.18 4.48 14.79
CA GLY A 149 -24.85 4.37 16.21
C GLY A 149 -25.16 5.68 16.94
N GLU A 150 -24.97 5.72 18.25
CA GLU A 150 -25.25 6.91 19.07
C GLU A 150 -24.41 8.13 18.63
N ASN A 151 -23.17 7.94 18.21
CA ASN A 151 -22.22 9.01 17.84
C ASN A 151 -21.55 8.76 16.48
N GLY A 152 -22.31 8.27 15.48
CA GLY A 152 -21.80 8.03 14.14
C GLY A 152 -22.33 6.75 13.50
N HIS A 153 -21.56 6.13 12.64
CA HIS A 153 -22.00 4.99 11.83
C HIS A 153 -21.03 3.82 11.93
N ASN A 154 -21.58 2.61 12.00
CA ASN A 154 -20.82 1.37 11.80
C ASN A 154 -21.01 0.92 10.36
N ILE A 155 -19.90 0.77 9.64
CA ILE A 155 -19.88 0.39 8.24
C ILE A 155 -19.20 -0.97 8.14
N GLU A 156 -19.87 -1.93 7.53
CA GLU A 156 -19.30 -3.25 7.25
C GLU A 156 -19.38 -3.52 5.76
N ALA A 157 -18.22 -3.87 5.16
CA ALA A 157 -18.13 -4.30 3.77
C ALA A 157 -17.60 -5.74 3.70
N ARG A 158 -18.17 -6.56 2.82
CA ARG A 158 -17.78 -7.97 2.66
C ARG A 158 -17.76 -8.37 1.19
N GLY A 159 -16.76 -9.17 0.86
CA GLY A 159 -16.58 -9.68 -0.50
C GLY A 159 -16.20 -8.59 -1.51
N GLY A 160 -16.14 -8.97 -2.78
CA GLY A 160 -15.76 -8.07 -3.86
C GLY A 160 -14.27 -7.89 -4.02
N SER A 161 -13.87 -6.96 -4.87
CA SER A 161 -12.48 -6.65 -5.17
C SER A 161 -12.15 -5.19 -4.81
N LEU A 162 -10.95 -5.00 -4.30
CA LEU A 162 -10.37 -3.70 -3.99
C LEU A 162 -9.17 -3.49 -4.90
N PHE A 163 -9.19 -2.41 -5.63
CA PHE A 163 -8.09 -1.93 -6.46
C PHE A 163 -7.55 -0.63 -5.86
N VAL A 164 -6.24 -0.56 -5.65
CA VAL A 164 -5.53 0.63 -5.20
C VAL A 164 -4.37 0.85 -6.17
N VAL A 165 -4.18 2.06 -6.65
CA VAL A 165 -3.08 2.39 -7.57
C VAL A 165 -1.73 2.02 -6.95
N GLY A 166 -0.90 1.31 -7.71
CA GLY A 166 0.42 0.85 -7.25
C GLY A 166 0.40 -0.41 -6.37
N MET A 167 -0.77 -0.99 -6.09
CA MET A 167 -0.89 -2.27 -5.39
C MET A 167 -1.44 -3.37 -6.30
N PRO A 168 -1.11 -4.64 -6.04
CA PRO A 168 -1.77 -5.75 -6.72
C PRO A 168 -3.27 -5.75 -6.40
N PRO A 169 -4.12 -6.32 -7.27
CA PRO A 169 -5.54 -6.46 -6.99
C PRO A 169 -5.79 -7.25 -5.70
N LEU A 170 -6.71 -6.77 -4.87
CA LEU A 170 -7.07 -7.39 -3.60
C LEU A 170 -8.50 -7.92 -3.67
N THR A 171 -8.75 -9.05 -3.02
CA THR A 171 -10.11 -9.56 -2.76
C THR A 171 -10.47 -9.22 -1.32
N LEU A 172 -11.49 -8.42 -1.13
CA LEU A 172 -11.94 -8.01 0.19
C LEU A 172 -12.66 -9.16 0.88
N ALA A 173 -12.13 -9.64 1.99
CA ALA A 173 -12.83 -10.61 2.82
C ALA A 173 -13.83 -9.92 3.73
N GLN A 174 -13.36 -8.94 4.47
CA GLN A 174 -14.15 -8.13 5.38
C GLN A 174 -13.46 -6.80 5.64
N CYS A 175 -14.24 -5.73 5.68
CA CYS A 175 -13.81 -4.41 6.16
C CYS A 175 -14.84 -3.92 7.19
N ARG A 176 -14.37 -3.53 8.36
CA ARG A 176 -15.19 -2.91 9.40
C ARG A 176 -14.67 -1.53 9.68
N MET A 177 -15.54 -0.56 9.57
CA MET A 177 -15.24 0.83 9.89
C MET A 177 -16.27 1.39 10.86
N ARG A 178 -15.82 2.26 11.75
CA ARG A 178 -16.68 3.11 12.60
C ARG A 178 -16.40 4.55 12.27
N GLU A 179 -17.42 5.27 11.87
CA GLU A 179 -17.34 6.71 11.71
C GLU A 179 -17.73 7.36 13.04
N ARG A 180 -16.95 8.32 13.52
CA ARG A 180 -17.26 9.16 14.67
C ARG A 180 -16.70 10.56 14.45
N GLU A 181 -17.56 11.57 14.49
CA GLU A 181 -17.17 12.97 14.38
C GLU A 181 -16.28 13.28 13.17
N GLY A 182 -16.58 12.64 12.03
CA GLY A 182 -15.81 12.79 10.79
C GLY A 182 -14.46 12.06 10.77
N ASN A 183 -14.18 11.21 11.75
CA ASN A 183 -13.04 10.28 11.71
C ASN A 183 -13.53 8.86 11.47
N TYR A 184 -12.81 8.12 10.64
CA TYR A 184 -13.11 6.74 10.31
C TYR A 184 -12.09 5.82 10.98
N PHE A 185 -12.56 4.93 11.81
CA PHE A 185 -11.74 3.93 12.51
C PHE A 185 -11.90 2.58 11.79
N LEU A 186 -10.81 2.07 11.27
CA LEU A 186 -10.73 0.79 10.60
C LEU A 186 -10.37 -0.29 11.62
N ASP A 187 -11.27 -1.26 11.80
CA ASP A 187 -11.09 -2.38 12.72
C ASP A 187 -10.79 -3.66 11.93
N ASP A 188 -9.63 -4.28 12.15
CA ASP A 188 -9.24 -5.62 11.65
C ASP A 188 -9.79 -6.00 10.26
N SER A 189 -9.63 -5.09 9.30
CA SER A 189 -10.07 -5.31 7.94
C SER A 189 -9.12 -6.24 7.22
N ARG A 190 -9.67 -7.24 6.56
CA ARG A 190 -8.89 -8.30 5.90
C ARG A 190 -9.16 -8.37 4.41
N ALA A 191 -8.08 -8.50 3.66
CA ALA A 191 -8.12 -8.74 2.22
C ALA A 191 -7.12 -9.85 1.83
N PHE A 192 -7.37 -10.50 0.69
CA PHE A 192 -6.46 -11.46 0.08
C PHE A 192 -5.84 -10.84 -1.16
N VAL A 193 -4.53 -11.02 -1.32
CA VAL A 193 -3.80 -10.56 -2.51
C VAL A 193 -4.06 -11.53 -3.65
N THR A 194 -4.48 -11.04 -4.80
CA THR A 194 -4.62 -11.87 -6.00
C THR A 194 -3.25 -12.40 -6.41
N GLY A 195 -3.07 -13.72 -6.38
CA GLY A 195 -1.77 -14.36 -6.59
C GLY A 195 -1.13 -14.93 -5.33
N GLY A 196 -1.67 -14.65 -4.15
CA GLY A 196 -1.31 -15.29 -2.87
C GLY A 196 -1.10 -14.30 -1.72
N GLY A 197 -1.35 -14.80 -0.52
CA GLY A 197 -1.18 -14.07 0.73
C GLY A 197 -2.38 -13.25 1.18
N SER A 198 -2.26 -12.70 2.36
CA SER A 198 -3.30 -11.91 3.02
C SER A 198 -2.74 -10.59 3.56
N LEU A 199 -3.63 -9.62 3.67
CA LEU A 199 -3.38 -8.30 4.24
C LEU A 199 -4.42 -8.04 5.34
N VAL A 200 -3.97 -7.59 6.49
CA VAL A 200 -4.82 -7.08 7.57
C VAL A 200 -4.48 -5.62 7.78
N ALA A 201 -5.52 -4.79 7.81
CA ALA A 201 -5.39 -3.35 7.99
C ALA A 201 -6.21 -2.90 9.20
N SER A 202 -5.65 -2.01 10.02
CA SER A 202 -6.34 -1.34 11.12
C SER A 202 -5.83 0.09 11.27
N GLY A 203 -6.62 0.97 11.92
CA GLY A 203 -6.17 2.34 12.13
C GLY A 203 -7.28 3.37 12.07
N CYS A 204 -6.94 4.59 11.74
CA CYS A 204 -7.92 5.67 11.58
C CYS A 204 -7.56 6.55 10.39
N PHE A 205 -8.61 7.08 9.74
CA PHE A 205 -8.55 8.07 8.67
C PHE A 205 -9.28 9.33 9.11
N GLY A 206 -8.82 10.49 8.68
CA GLY A 206 -9.42 11.76 8.99
C GLY A 206 -8.36 12.81 9.34
N LYS A 207 -8.60 13.60 10.38
CA LYS A 207 -7.67 14.66 10.79
C LYS A 207 -6.28 14.14 11.18
N ASN A 208 -6.19 12.93 11.72
CA ASN A 208 -4.94 12.27 12.12
C ASN A 208 -4.90 10.86 11.55
N THR A 209 -4.55 10.74 10.27
CA THR A 209 -4.47 9.44 9.60
C THR A 209 -3.34 8.60 10.18
N ARG A 210 -3.67 7.39 10.63
CA ARG A 210 -2.72 6.39 11.12
C ARG A 210 -3.19 5.02 10.68
N LEU A 211 -2.32 4.24 10.07
CA LEU A 211 -2.65 2.90 9.59
C LEU A 211 -1.61 1.90 10.07
N ASN A 212 -2.08 0.72 10.39
CA ASN A 212 -1.24 -0.45 10.59
C ASN A 212 -1.61 -1.49 9.53
N LEU A 213 -0.62 -1.99 8.85
CA LEU A 213 -0.74 -3.05 7.86
C LEU A 213 0.09 -4.25 8.33
N ILE A 214 -0.47 -5.44 8.21
CA ILE A 214 0.24 -6.70 8.41
C ILE A 214 -0.05 -7.56 7.18
N TRP A 215 0.99 -8.08 6.55
CA TRP A 215 0.84 -9.02 5.43
C TRP A 215 1.59 -10.31 5.68
N GLU A 216 1.06 -11.37 5.12
CA GLU A 216 1.61 -12.70 5.27
C GLU A 216 1.37 -13.52 3.99
N GLY A 217 2.38 -14.27 3.59
CA GLY A 217 2.27 -15.16 2.45
C GLY A 217 2.21 -14.47 1.09
N VAL A 218 2.60 -13.20 0.99
CA VAL A 218 2.54 -12.43 -0.26
C VAL A 218 3.80 -12.71 -1.09
N PRO A 219 3.68 -13.15 -2.36
CA PRO A 219 4.83 -13.28 -3.25
C PRO A 219 5.63 -11.97 -3.36
N ALA A 220 6.95 -12.06 -3.33
CA ALA A 220 7.82 -10.88 -3.41
C ALA A 220 7.59 -10.05 -4.69
N SER A 221 7.25 -10.72 -5.79
CA SER A 221 6.90 -10.08 -7.07
C SER A 221 5.64 -9.21 -7.03
N LEU A 222 4.79 -9.38 -6.01
CA LEU A 222 3.56 -8.62 -5.81
C LEU A 222 3.72 -7.47 -4.82
N LEU A 223 4.90 -7.31 -4.20
CA LEU A 223 5.18 -6.13 -3.38
C LEU A 223 5.19 -4.87 -4.26
N PRO A 224 4.74 -3.72 -3.73
CA PRO A 224 4.67 -2.46 -4.49
C PRO A 224 6.08 -1.84 -4.68
N VAL A 225 7.04 -2.65 -5.10
CA VAL A 225 8.40 -2.25 -5.41
C VAL A 225 8.62 -2.51 -6.89
N PRO A 226 8.84 -1.47 -7.72
CA PRO A 226 9.00 -1.63 -9.15
C PRO A 226 10.09 -2.63 -9.50
N ARG A 227 9.82 -3.54 -10.44
CA ARG A 227 10.74 -4.52 -10.98
C ARG A 227 11.34 -5.53 -9.99
N LEU A 228 10.91 -5.53 -8.71
CA LEU A 228 11.45 -6.46 -7.72
C LEU A 228 11.33 -7.93 -8.18
N GLY A 229 10.18 -8.29 -8.75
CA GLY A 229 9.93 -9.66 -9.23
C GLY A 229 10.80 -10.10 -10.41
N GLU A 230 11.50 -9.17 -11.08
CA GLU A 230 12.48 -9.54 -12.12
C GLU A 230 13.77 -10.12 -11.53
N TYR A 231 14.04 -9.79 -10.27
CA TYR A 231 15.32 -10.11 -9.61
C TYR A 231 15.19 -10.96 -8.37
N LEU A 232 14.00 -11.02 -7.75
CA LEU A 232 13.80 -11.67 -6.46
C LEU A 232 12.47 -12.41 -6.41
N ASP A 233 12.53 -13.72 -6.24
CA ASP A 233 11.41 -14.57 -5.87
C ASP A 233 11.38 -14.76 -4.36
N GLY A 234 10.27 -15.31 -3.87
CA GLY A 234 10.08 -15.68 -2.48
C GLY A 234 8.75 -15.27 -1.94
N ILE A 235 8.50 -15.66 -0.71
CA ILE A 235 7.27 -15.32 0.02
C ILE A 235 7.59 -14.29 1.08
N SER A 236 6.90 -13.17 1.02
CA SER A 236 7.07 -12.06 1.96
C SER A 236 6.06 -12.10 3.09
N GLN A 237 6.51 -11.65 4.23
CA GLN A 237 5.69 -11.30 5.37
C GLN A 237 6.24 -10.04 6.03
N GLY A 238 5.38 -9.27 6.68
CA GLY A 238 5.83 -8.04 7.32
C GLY A 238 4.72 -7.24 7.95
N ARG A 239 5.12 -6.09 8.44
CA ARG A 239 4.22 -5.08 9.02
C ARG A 239 4.68 -3.69 8.65
N ALA A 240 3.73 -2.78 8.50
CA ALA A 240 3.98 -1.37 8.26
C ALA A 240 3.02 -0.52 9.08
N ALA A 241 3.48 0.61 9.57
CA ALA A 241 2.67 1.60 10.25
C ALA A 241 2.87 2.97 9.58
N LEU A 242 1.76 3.60 9.23
CA LEU A 242 1.70 4.98 8.77
C LEU A 242 1.42 5.88 9.97
N ASP A 243 2.25 6.88 10.19
CA ASP A 243 2.02 7.90 11.21
C ASP A 243 1.24 9.10 10.67
N ALA A 244 0.82 10.01 11.56
CA ALA A 244 0.06 11.20 11.20
C ALA A 244 0.82 12.21 10.29
N ASN A 245 2.12 12.06 10.15
CA ASN A 245 2.97 12.90 9.28
C ASN A 245 3.15 12.28 7.89
N GLY A 246 2.52 11.14 7.61
CA GLY A 246 2.66 10.43 6.34
C GLY A 246 3.93 9.57 6.24
N ASN A 247 4.61 9.29 7.35
CA ASN A 247 5.78 8.43 7.35
C ASN A 247 5.39 6.97 7.57
N TRP A 248 5.97 6.09 6.79
CA TRP A 248 5.84 4.65 6.96
C TRP A 248 7.04 4.08 7.70
N ARG A 249 6.79 3.20 8.65
CA ARG A 249 7.81 2.39 9.32
C ARG A 249 7.35 0.96 9.41
N GLY A 250 8.29 0.04 9.29
CA GLY A 250 7.91 -1.37 9.34
C GLY A 250 9.07 -2.33 9.29
N SER A 251 8.72 -3.59 9.15
CA SER A 251 9.67 -4.68 8.94
C SER A 251 9.17 -5.61 7.85
N LEU A 252 10.11 -6.16 7.10
CA LEU A 252 9.89 -7.09 6.01
C LEU A 252 10.81 -8.28 6.19
N SER A 253 10.30 -9.48 5.95
CA SER A 253 11.13 -10.68 5.78
C SER A 253 10.65 -11.50 4.59
N LEU A 254 11.59 -12.22 3.95
CA LEU A 254 11.30 -13.15 2.88
C LEU A 254 11.79 -14.54 3.25
N THR A 255 11.03 -15.55 2.87
CA THR A 255 11.36 -16.96 3.02
C THR A 255 11.33 -17.65 1.65
N GLY A 256 12.19 -18.67 1.49
CA GLY A 256 12.29 -19.39 0.22
C GLY A 256 12.70 -18.51 -0.97
N ALA A 257 13.39 -17.42 -0.68
CA ALA A 257 13.76 -16.45 -1.68
C ALA A 257 14.90 -16.97 -2.59
N ARG A 258 14.94 -16.46 -3.81
CA ARG A 258 15.99 -16.72 -4.77
C ARG A 258 16.26 -15.48 -5.59
N ILE A 259 17.52 -15.12 -5.70
CA ILE A 259 17.97 -14.07 -6.61
C ILE A 259 18.12 -14.67 -8.00
N HIS A 260 17.70 -13.97 -9.03
CA HIS A 260 17.84 -14.37 -10.42
C HIS A 260 18.01 -13.14 -11.32
N ASN A 261 18.51 -13.39 -12.52
CA ASN A 261 18.71 -12.38 -13.58
C ASN A 261 19.55 -11.15 -13.20
N LEU A 262 20.30 -11.18 -12.09
CA LEU A 262 21.19 -10.06 -11.77
C LEU A 262 22.37 -10.00 -12.75
N PRO A 263 22.65 -8.84 -13.36
CA PRO A 263 23.85 -8.62 -14.14
C PRO A 263 25.09 -8.98 -13.33
N GLY A 264 26.08 -9.58 -13.95
CA GLY A 264 27.36 -9.92 -13.31
C GLY A 264 27.37 -11.24 -12.50
N MET A 265 26.21 -11.80 -12.08
CA MET A 265 26.20 -13.07 -11.33
C MET A 265 26.81 -14.22 -12.12
N LYS A 266 26.60 -14.28 -13.44
CA LYS A 266 27.24 -15.26 -14.31
C LYS A 266 28.77 -15.10 -14.35
N THR A 267 29.23 -13.85 -14.35
CA THR A 267 30.66 -13.53 -14.32
C THR A 267 31.32 -13.98 -13.02
N ILE A 268 30.64 -13.68 -11.88
CA ILE A 268 31.09 -14.13 -10.55
C ILE A 268 31.08 -15.64 -10.45
N ALA A 269 30.02 -16.30 -10.91
CA ALA A 269 29.94 -17.75 -10.93
C ALA A 269 31.11 -18.38 -11.72
N SER A 270 31.45 -17.79 -12.86
CA SER A 270 32.60 -18.19 -13.68
C SER A 270 33.93 -17.95 -12.96
N LEU A 271 34.11 -16.78 -12.33
CA LEU A 271 35.32 -16.42 -11.59
C LEU A 271 35.57 -17.37 -10.42
N LEU A 272 34.51 -17.57 -9.63
CA LEU A 272 34.54 -18.45 -8.45
C LEU A 272 34.42 -19.93 -8.83
N ARG A 273 34.29 -20.27 -10.11
CA ARG A 273 34.07 -21.65 -10.62
C ARG A 273 32.94 -22.36 -9.84
N ASN A 274 31.93 -21.59 -9.43
CA ASN A 274 30.81 -22.08 -8.63
C ASN A 274 29.48 -21.63 -9.25
N PRO A 275 28.74 -22.53 -9.92
CA PRO A 275 27.49 -22.23 -10.60
C PRO A 275 26.36 -21.80 -9.63
N SER A 276 26.49 -22.08 -8.34
CA SER A 276 25.48 -21.65 -7.32
C SER A 276 25.35 -20.14 -7.22
N TRP A 277 26.34 -19.38 -7.68
CA TRP A 277 26.30 -17.93 -7.73
C TRP A 277 25.42 -17.36 -8.85
N VAL A 278 25.00 -18.16 -9.83
CA VAL A 278 24.12 -17.66 -10.91
C VAL A 278 22.76 -17.31 -10.39
N ASN A 279 22.19 -18.19 -9.52
CA ASN A 279 20.87 -18.00 -8.91
C ASN A 279 20.94 -18.43 -7.44
N PRO A 280 21.59 -17.65 -6.58
CA PRO A 280 21.81 -18.06 -5.20
C PRO A 280 20.49 -18.13 -4.43
N PRO A 281 20.23 -19.22 -3.71
CA PRO A 281 19.10 -19.31 -2.81
C PRO A 281 19.35 -18.40 -1.62
N ILE A 282 18.36 -17.59 -1.28
CA ILE A 282 18.36 -16.74 -0.08
C ILE A 282 17.59 -17.48 1.01
N GLN A 283 18.28 -17.84 2.07
CA GLN A 283 17.67 -18.49 3.23
C GLN A 283 16.94 -17.48 4.13
N THR A 284 17.58 -16.35 4.34
CA THR A 284 17.05 -15.28 5.17
C THR A 284 17.24 -13.96 4.46
N LEU A 285 16.15 -13.23 4.31
CA LEU A 285 16.18 -11.81 4.02
C LEU A 285 15.26 -11.13 5.02
N SER A 286 15.79 -10.21 5.80
CA SER A 286 15.00 -9.40 6.72
C SER A 286 15.55 -7.98 6.78
N THR A 287 14.67 -7.02 6.98
CA THR A 287 15.04 -5.62 7.15
C THR A 287 13.94 -4.86 7.88
N ASP A 288 14.32 -3.85 8.62
CA ASP A 288 13.41 -2.79 9.05
C ASP A 288 13.50 -1.66 8.04
N PHE A 289 12.40 -0.96 7.81
CA PHE A 289 12.36 0.16 6.88
C PHE A 289 11.65 1.37 7.46
N GLU A 290 12.09 2.54 7.02
CA GLU A 290 11.43 3.83 7.23
C GLU A 290 11.35 4.58 5.91
N TRP A 291 10.15 5.03 5.54
CA TRP A 291 9.94 5.87 4.37
C TRP A 291 9.33 7.20 4.78
N SER A 292 10.01 8.28 4.49
CA SER A 292 9.63 9.64 4.88
C SER A 292 10.08 10.63 3.82
N GLY A 293 9.17 11.48 3.34
CA GLY A 293 9.49 12.53 2.37
C GLY A 293 10.18 12.04 1.10
N GLY A 294 9.81 10.84 0.60
CA GLY A 294 10.44 10.23 -0.56
C GLY A 294 11.79 9.54 -0.28
N ASN A 295 12.26 9.55 0.97
CA ASN A 295 13.48 8.84 1.37
C ASN A 295 13.13 7.49 1.97
N LEU A 296 13.78 6.43 1.50
CA LEU A 296 13.70 5.08 2.07
C LEU A 296 14.99 4.79 2.83
N THR A 297 14.86 4.40 4.09
CA THR A 297 15.97 3.92 4.90
C THR A 297 15.73 2.46 5.28
N LEU A 298 16.64 1.58 4.95
CA LEU A 298 16.66 0.19 5.40
C LEU A 298 17.68 0.07 6.52
N THR A 299 17.26 -0.53 7.63
CA THR A 299 18.11 -0.81 8.80
C THR A 299 17.99 -2.28 9.18
N ASN A 300 18.95 -2.78 9.94
CA ASN A 300 18.97 -4.19 10.34
C ASN A 300 18.83 -5.15 9.14
N LEU A 301 19.33 -4.71 7.98
CA LEU A 301 19.31 -5.53 6.78
C LEU A 301 20.17 -6.76 7.03
N VAL A 302 19.58 -7.93 6.85
CA VAL A 302 20.25 -9.22 6.86
C VAL A 302 19.83 -10.00 5.62
N LEU A 303 20.79 -10.37 4.80
CA LEU A 303 20.60 -11.28 3.67
C LEU A 303 21.62 -12.40 3.81
N GLU A 304 21.17 -13.63 3.80
CA GLU A 304 22.04 -14.82 3.90
C GLU A 304 21.71 -15.82 2.82
N SER A 305 22.77 -16.21 2.12
CA SER A 305 22.80 -17.34 1.19
C SER A 305 23.79 -18.35 1.73
N SER A 306 23.28 -19.48 2.26
CA SER A 306 24.09 -20.48 2.94
C SER A 306 25.24 -20.98 2.11
N GLY A 307 26.43 -20.99 2.72
CA GLY A 307 27.68 -21.45 2.11
C GLY A 307 28.19 -20.55 0.99
N LEU A 308 27.59 -19.36 0.78
CA LEU A 308 28.00 -18.40 -0.23
C LEU A 308 28.36 -17.06 0.37
N ALA A 309 27.37 -16.29 0.84
CA ALA A 309 27.55 -14.95 1.34
C ALA A 309 26.52 -14.60 2.42
N ARG A 310 26.89 -13.66 3.26
CA ARG A 310 26.00 -12.98 4.19
C ARG A 310 26.24 -11.47 4.13
N ILE A 311 25.18 -10.70 4.07
CA ILE A 311 25.21 -9.24 4.03
C ILE A 311 24.43 -8.74 5.24
N GLU A 312 25.01 -7.81 5.98
CA GLU A 312 24.37 -7.11 7.09
C GLU A 312 24.61 -5.61 6.93
N GLY A 313 23.66 -4.77 7.37
CA GLY A 313 23.96 -3.33 7.38
C GLY A 313 22.76 -2.43 7.24
N ARG A 314 23.01 -1.26 6.67
CA ARG A 314 22.01 -0.22 6.42
C ARG A 314 22.18 0.38 5.03
N LEU A 315 21.05 0.80 4.46
CA LEU A 315 20.99 1.41 3.15
C LEU A 315 20.00 2.57 3.18
N ARG A 316 20.31 3.64 2.48
CA ARG A 316 19.42 4.77 2.29
C ARG A 316 19.31 5.07 0.81
N VAL A 317 18.07 5.27 0.35
CA VAL A 317 17.73 5.76 -0.97
C VAL A 317 17.03 7.09 -0.80
N GLY A 318 17.59 8.15 -1.33
CA GLY A 318 17.01 9.49 -1.29
C GLY A 318 15.92 9.70 -2.33
N ALA A 319 15.13 10.76 -2.17
CA ALA A 319 14.05 11.14 -3.10
C ALA A 319 14.56 11.39 -4.54
N GLY A 320 15.82 11.77 -4.70
CA GLY A 320 16.51 11.94 -5.98
C GLY A 320 17.15 10.65 -6.53
N ALA A 321 16.80 9.49 -5.97
CA ALA A 321 17.44 8.21 -6.26
C ALA A 321 18.93 8.14 -5.90
N ASP A 322 19.43 9.05 -5.04
CA ASP A 322 20.76 8.97 -4.46
C ASP A 322 20.85 7.79 -3.50
N LEU A 323 21.94 7.05 -3.59
CA LEU A 323 22.21 5.85 -2.82
C LEU A 323 23.34 6.12 -1.82
N SER A 324 23.16 5.72 -0.57
CA SER A 324 24.22 5.70 0.43
C SER A 324 24.01 4.54 1.40
N GLY A 325 25.08 3.92 1.84
CA GLY A 325 24.98 2.80 2.77
C GLY A 325 26.29 2.26 3.24
N GLU A 326 26.22 1.53 4.35
CA GLU A 326 27.33 0.76 4.90
C GLU A 326 26.86 -0.69 5.09
N LEU A 327 27.48 -1.57 4.35
CA LEU A 327 27.20 -3.00 4.40
C LEU A 327 28.41 -3.75 4.93
N GLN A 328 28.16 -4.78 5.71
CA GLN A 328 29.11 -5.80 6.09
C GLN A 328 28.89 -7.00 5.18
N LEU A 329 29.86 -7.32 4.34
CA LEU A 329 29.83 -8.51 3.48
C LEU A 329 30.66 -9.61 4.13
N GLY A 330 30.04 -10.74 4.44
CA GLY A 330 30.67 -11.96 4.91
C GLY A 330 30.75 -13.00 3.81
N LEU A 331 31.90 -13.58 3.58
CA LEU A 331 32.08 -14.74 2.72
C LEU A 331 32.54 -15.95 3.55
N ASP A 332 32.16 -17.14 3.12
CA ASP A 332 32.64 -18.37 3.75
C ASP A 332 34.09 -18.67 3.37
N GLN A 333 34.71 -19.56 4.09
CA GLN A 333 36.11 -19.96 3.82
C GLN A 333 36.27 -20.58 2.44
N THR A 334 35.25 -21.28 1.92
CA THR A 334 35.32 -21.98 0.64
C THR A 334 35.33 -20.96 -0.51
N ALA A 335 34.47 -19.94 -0.44
CA ALA A 335 34.49 -18.86 -1.43
C ALA A 335 35.83 -18.09 -1.39
N LEU A 336 36.35 -17.79 -0.20
CA LEU A 336 37.60 -17.06 -0.06
C LEU A 336 38.84 -17.79 -0.55
N ARG A 337 38.87 -19.15 -0.50
CA ARG A 337 39.98 -19.93 -1.05
C ARG A 337 40.18 -19.70 -2.56
N GLN A 338 39.14 -19.28 -3.26
CA GLN A 338 39.19 -19.04 -4.70
C GLN A 338 39.63 -17.59 -5.04
N LEU A 339 39.66 -16.71 -4.02
CA LEU A 339 40.06 -15.31 -4.15
C LEU A 339 41.44 -15.11 -3.51
N SER A 340 42.50 -15.33 -4.27
CA SER A 340 43.89 -15.23 -3.78
C SER A 340 44.15 -13.86 -3.14
N GLY A 341 44.64 -13.84 -1.88
CA GLY A 341 44.98 -12.62 -1.13
C GLY A 341 43.79 -11.89 -0.54
N ALA A 342 42.52 -12.19 -0.93
CA ALA A 342 41.36 -11.48 -0.45
C ALA A 342 41.10 -11.73 1.04
N ARG A 343 41.40 -12.91 1.54
CA ARG A 343 41.22 -13.24 2.97
C ARG A 343 42.14 -12.42 3.87
N GLU A 344 43.38 -12.26 3.45
CA GLU A 344 44.42 -11.58 4.22
C GLU A 344 44.32 -10.08 4.15
N MET A 345 43.80 -9.54 3.04
CA MET A 345 43.85 -8.09 2.76
C MET A 345 42.50 -7.41 2.80
N VAL A 346 41.40 -8.14 2.54
CA VAL A 346 40.05 -7.55 2.41
C VAL A 346 39.10 -8.13 3.45
N PHE A 347 38.96 -9.44 3.55
CA PHE A 347 38.08 -10.12 4.48
C PHE A 347 38.79 -10.53 5.76
N THR A 348 39.26 -9.55 6.52
CA THR A 348 40.18 -9.77 7.63
C THR A 348 39.51 -10.11 8.96
N THR A 349 38.21 -9.94 9.10
CA THR A 349 37.51 -10.08 10.38
C THR A 349 36.70 -11.39 10.42
N PRO A 350 37.15 -12.44 11.11
CA PRO A 350 36.40 -13.66 11.28
C PRO A 350 35.30 -13.47 12.33
N ARG A 351 34.03 -13.82 12.02
CA ARG A 351 32.89 -13.79 12.95
C ARG A 351 31.84 -14.81 12.53
N ASN A 352 31.48 -15.71 13.42
CA ASN A 352 30.39 -16.69 13.22
C ASN A 352 30.57 -17.55 11.95
N GLY A 353 31.78 -17.98 11.65
CA GLY A 353 32.06 -18.81 10.47
C GLY A 353 32.23 -18.05 9.15
N TRP A 354 32.03 -16.76 9.17
CA TRP A 354 32.22 -15.86 8.02
C TRP A 354 33.45 -14.98 8.20
N TYR A 355 34.06 -14.59 7.09
CA TYR A 355 35.10 -13.58 7.03
C TYR A 355 34.49 -12.29 6.46
N TRP A 356 34.58 -11.22 7.22
CA TRP A 356 33.85 -9.99 6.97
C TRP A 356 34.73 -8.88 6.42
N THR A 357 34.10 -8.04 5.59
CA THR A 357 34.63 -6.74 5.18
C THR A 357 33.49 -5.72 5.13
N THR A 358 33.81 -4.45 5.42
CA THR A 358 32.88 -3.34 5.26
C THR A 358 32.89 -2.88 3.82
N VAL A 359 31.73 -2.62 3.25
CA VAL A 359 31.50 -2.06 1.92
C VAL A 359 30.77 -0.74 2.07
N GLN A 360 31.35 0.32 1.54
CA GLN A 360 30.67 1.62 1.46
C GLN A 360 29.96 1.73 0.11
N LEU A 361 28.66 2.05 0.16
CA LEU A 361 27.85 2.28 -1.02
C LEU A 361 27.55 3.76 -1.20
N GLY A 362 27.56 4.21 -2.44
CA GLY A 362 27.25 5.59 -2.83
C GLY A 362 26.72 5.69 -4.25
N GLY A 363 26.70 6.91 -4.81
CA GLY A 363 26.24 7.16 -6.16
C GLY A 363 24.72 7.27 -6.26
N THR A 364 24.13 6.69 -7.32
CA THR A 364 22.69 6.66 -7.53
C THR A 364 22.23 5.23 -7.79
N LEU A 365 20.91 4.98 -7.69
CA LEU A 365 20.32 3.67 -7.99
C LEU A 365 20.65 3.19 -9.42
N SER A 366 20.77 4.10 -10.38
CA SER A 366 21.12 3.79 -11.76
C SER A 366 22.63 3.68 -12.01
N ALA A 367 23.45 4.26 -11.14
CA ALA A 367 24.90 4.25 -11.22
C ALA A 367 25.52 4.16 -9.81
N PRO A 368 25.35 3.01 -9.13
CA PRO A 368 25.90 2.81 -7.78
C PRO A 368 27.43 2.77 -7.82
N THR A 369 28.04 3.27 -6.76
CA THR A 369 29.47 3.21 -6.52
C THR A 369 29.76 2.43 -5.24
N GLU A 370 30.89 1.77 -5.17
CA GLU A 370 31.32 1.02 -4.00
C GLU A 370 32.88 0.98 -3.92
N ASP A 371 33.38 0.66 -2.76
CA ASP A 371 34.83 0.65 -2.50
C ASP A 371 35.47 -0.74 -2.50
N LEU A 372 34.67 -1.81 -2.56
CA LEU A 372 35.15 -3.19 -2.45
C LEU A 372 35.95 -3.63 -3.67
N SER A 373 35.51 -3.28 -4.87
CA SER A 373 36.15 -3.70 -6.13
C SER A 373 37.60 -3.25 -6.25
N SER A 374 37.86 -1.99 -5.86
CA SER A 374 39.22 -1.45 -5.87
C SER A 374 40.14 -2.17 -4.87
N ARG A 375 39.63 -2.50 -3.69
CA ARG A 375 40.34 -3.24 -2.65
C ARG A 375 40.61 -4.69 -3.07
N LEU A 376 39.66 -5.36 -3.72
CA LEU A 376 39.84 -6.70 -4.26
C LEU A 376 40.86 -6.72 -5.39
N ALA A 377 40.80 -5.78 -6.33
CA ALA A 377 41.77 -5.68 -7.42
C ALA A 377 43.20 -5.51 -6.88
N THR A 378 43.38 -4.63 -5.88
CA THR A 378 44.70 -4.42 -5.23
C THR A 378 45.16 -5.68 -4.51
N SER A 379 44.28 -6.43 -3.83
CA SER A 379 44.65 -7.65 -3.11
C SER A 379 45.09 -8.77 -4.06
N ILE A 380 44.36 -8.94 -5.17
CA ILE A 380 44.70 -9.95 -6.20
C ILE A 380 46.02 -9.60 -6.87
N ALA A 381 46.25 -8.34 -7.26
CA ALA A 381 47.52 -7.88 -7.82
C ALA A 381 48.71 -8.08 -6.86
N GLY A 382 48.50 -7.73 -5.57
CA GLY A 382 49.50 -7.97 -4.53
C GLY A 382 49.84 -9.44 -4.32
N ALA A 383 48.84 -10.33 -4.32
CA ALA A 383 49.03 -11.76 -4.17
C ALA A 383 49.75 -12.40 -5.39
N VAL A 384 49.48 -11.88 -6.59
CA VAL A 384 50.21 -12.31 -7.83
C VAL A 384 51.67 -11.87 -7.76
N LEU A 385 51.95 -10.61 -7.36
CA LEU A 385 53.32 -10.11 -7.23
C LEU A 385 54.13 -10.87 -6.16
N LEU A 386 53.51 -11.24 -5.02
CA LEU A 386 54.12 -12.06 -3.99
C LEU A 386 54.39 -13.51 -4.46
N LYS A 387 53.55 -14.06 -5.30
CA LYS A 387 53.78 -15.38 -5.93
C LYS A 387 54.85 -15.35 -7.03
N GLU A 388 54.96 -14.26 -7.75
CA GLU A 388 55.94 -14.09 -8.83
C GLU A 388 57.31 -13.73 -8.31
N SER A 389 57.43 -13.10 -7.15
CA SER A 389 58.73 -12.97 -6.47
C SER A 389 59.31 -14.32 -6.03
N SER A 390 58.51 -15.38 -6.03
CA SER A 390 58.97 -16.77 -5.81
C SER A 390 59.12 -17.63 -7.07
N LYS A 391 58.67 -17.15 -8.25
CA LYS A 391 58.90 -17.80 -9.58
C LYS A 391 58.73 -16.74 -10.69
N ALA A 392 59.79 -16.57 -11.50
CA ALA A 392 59.88 -15.57 -12.55
C ALA A 392 58.65 -15.45 -13.48
N ILE A 393 58.28 -14.20 -13.68
CA ILE A 393 57.65 -13.47 -14.79
C ILE A 393 56.98 -14.31 -15.90
N ASP A 394 55.63 -14.20 -16.01
CA ASP A 394 54.96 -13.89 -17.27
C ASP A 394 53.49 -13.57 -17.07
N ALA A 395 53.10 -12.40 -17.62
CA ALA A 395 51.75 -11.92 -17.99
C ALA A 395 50.60 -11.87 -16.94
N VAL A 396 50.34 -10.66 -16.44
CA VAL A 396 49.09 -10.30 -15.73
C VAL A 396 47.92 -10.27 -16.73
N PRO A 397 46.84 -11.04 -16.55
CA PRO A 397 45.69 -10.93 -17.41
C PRO A 397 44.86 -9.70 -17.07
N SER A 398 44.61 -8.82 -18.03
CA SER A 398 43.75 -7.64 -17.96
C SER A 398 42.27 -7.95 -17.56
N LYS A 399 41.87 -9.23 -17.60
CA LYS A 399 40.54 -9.75 -17.22
C LYS A 399 40.18 -9.57 -15.72
N ALA A 400 41.15 -9.43 -14.80
CA ALA A 400 40.88 -9.31 -13.37
C ALA A 400 40.26 -7.93 -12.99
N ILE A 401 40.57 -6.87 -13.77
CA ILE A 401 40.04 -5.50 -13.51
C ILE A 401 38.61 -5.37 -14.02
N ASP A 402 38.25 -6.03 -15.13
CA ASP A 402 36.87 -5.98 -15.65
C ASP A 402 35.91 -6.75 -14.75
N THR A 403 36.37 -7.80 -14.08
CA THR A 403 35.58 -8.63 -13.17
C THR A 403 35.20 -7.88 -11.87
N ALA A 404 36.05 -6.96 -11.39
CA ALA A 404 35.75 -6.14 -10.22
C ALA A 404 34.61 -5.14 -10.51
N LYS A 405 34.57 -4.59 -11.73
CA LYS A 405 33.48 -3.69 -12.16
C LYS A 405 32.12 -4.41 -12.29
N ASP A 406 32.16 -5.69 -12.65
CA ASP A 406 30.94 -6.51 -12.78
C ASP A 406 30.28 -6.85 -11.43
N LEU A 407 31.05 -6.90 -10.33
CA LEU A 407 30.52 -7.05 -8.97
C LEU A 407 29.62 -5.86 -8.54
N ILE A 408 29.95 -4.66 -9.01
CA ILE A 408 29.18 -3.44 -8.70
C ILE A 408 27.81 -3.48 -9.34
N ASN A 409 27.72 -3.97 -10.57
CA ASN A 409 26.47 -4.04 -11.33
C ASN A 409 25.47 -5.06 -10.77
N ILE A 410 25.87 -5.90 -9.80
CA ILE A 410 24.99 -6.90 -9.17
C ILE A 410 23.94 -6.28 -8.28
N PHE A 411 24.29 -5.22 -7.57
CA PHE A 411 23.39 -4.59 -6.61
C PHE A 411 22.60 -3.39 -7.20
N ALA A 412 23.07 -2.85 -8.33
CA ALA A 412 22.41 -1.72 -9.00
C ALA A 412 20.95 -1.99 -9.43
N PRO A 413 20.59 -3.15 -9.96
CA PRO A 413 19.22 -3.40 -10.40
C PRO A 413 18.22 -3.71 -9.29
N LEU A 414 18.64 -3.93 -8.04
CA LEU A 414 17.73 -4.16 -6.91
C LEU A 414 16.98 -2.88 -6.49
N PHE A 415 17.39 -1.74 -7.04
CA PHE A 415 16.86 -0.44 -6.69
C PHE A 415 16.58 0.35 -7.97
N PRO A 416 15.36 0.27 -8.53
CA PRO A 416 14.96 1.01 -9.73
C PRO A 416 14.85 2.51 -9.51
#